data_96d0a01143392c309182189b294e6805
#
_entry.id   96d0a01143392c309182189b294e6805
#
_cell.length_a   1.000
_cell.length_b   1.000
_cell.length_c   1.000
_cell.angle_alpha   90.00
_cell.angle_beta   90.00
_cell.angle_gamma   90.00
#
_symmetry.space_group_name_H-M   'P 1'
#
loop_
_entity.id
_entity.type
_entity.pdbx_description
1 polymer ?
#
loop_
_entity_poly.entity_id
_entity_poly.type
_entity_poly.pdbx_seq_one_letter_code
_entity_poly.pdbx_strand_id
1 'polypeptide(L)' 'MRYSSQRDTVLKIVKAAHDHPTADTIYSRVRAELPKISLGTVYRNLSLLSDM' A
#
# COMPACT_ATOMS: atom_id res chain seq x y z
N MET A 1 -17.06 -12.55 -4.30
CA MET A 1 -16.20 -11.39 -4.53
C MET A 1 -14.74 -11.73 -4.24
N ARG A 2 -13.85 -11.32 -5.09
CA ARG A 2 -12.44 -11.60 -4.85
C ARG A 2 -11.82 -10.54 -3.93
N TYR A 3 -11.22 -11.01 -2.89
CA TYR A 3 -10.55 -10.18 -1.92
C TYR A 3 -9.06 -10.03 -2.28
N SER A 4 -8.55 -8.82 -2.27
CA SER A 4 -7.14 -8.57 -2.58
C SER A 4 -6.37 -8.33 -1.30
N SER A 5 -5.55 -9.32 -0.90
CA SER A 5 -4.73 -9.17 0.29
C SER A 5 -3.67 -8.07 0.12
N GLN A 6 -3.23 -7.85 -1.11
CA GLN A 6 -2.27 -6.78 -1.37
C GLN A 6 -2.88 -5.42 -1.11
N ARG A 7 -4.10 -5.19 -1.62
CA ARG A 7 -4.79 -3.93 -1.39
C ARG A 7 -5.06 -3.72 0.10
N ASP A 8 -5.46 -4.78 0.79
CA ASP A 8 -5.76 -4.68 2.21
C ASP A 8 -4.53 -4.31 3.02
N THR A 9 -3.38 -4.91 2.68
CA THR A 9 -2.14 -4.62 3.36
C THR A 9 -1.72 -3.17 3.13
N VAL A 10 -1.82 -2.68 1.90
CA VAL A 10 -1.50 -1.28 1.60
C VAL A 10 -2.42 -0.35 2.39
N LEU A 11 -3.71 -0.63 2.39
CA LEU A 11 -4.68 0.19 3.10
C LEU A 11 -4.40 0.23 4.60
N LYS A 12 -4.10 -0.92 5.18
CA LYS A 12 -3.78 -1.01 6.60
C LYS A 12 -2.57 -0.14 6.95
N ILE A 13 -1.55 -0.21 6.12
CA ILE A 13 -0.31 0.54 6.37
C ILE A 13 -0.55 2.03 6.19
N VAL A 14 -1.30 2.43 5.18
CA VAL A 14 -1.63 3.83 4.96
C VAL A 14 -2.43 4.40 6.13
N LYS A 15 -3.41 3.64 6.61
CA LYS A 15 -4.23 4.09 7.74
C LYS A 15 -3.43 4.22 9.03
N ALA A 16 -2.42 3.37 9.21
CA ALA A 16 -1.58 3.42 10.40
C ALA A 16 -0.54 4.52 10.36
N ALA A 17 -0.30 5.10 9.17
CA ALA A 17 0.71 6.13 9.00
C ALA A 17 0.12 7.50 9.33
N HIS A 18 0.67 8.15 10.33
CA HIS A 18 0.19 9.47 10.76
C HIS A 18 1.12 10.61 10.36
N ASP A 19 2.25 10.28 9.76
CA ASP A 19 3.30 11.23 9.43
C ASP A 19 3.39 11.55 7.94
N HIS A 20 2.35 11.23 7.18
CA HIS A 20 2.27 11.46 5.74
C HIS A 20 3.50 10.93 5.00
N PRO A 21 3.79 9.64 5.11
CA PRO A 21 4.98 9.07 4.48
C PRO A 21 4.89 9.14 2.96
N THR A 22 6.06 9.16 2.32
CA THR A 22 6.11 9.12 0.86
C THR A 22 5.68 7.74 0.35
N ALA A 23 5.41 7.67 -0.96
CA ALA A 23 5.06 6.40 -1.58
C ALA A 23 6.20 5.38 -1.42
N ASP A 24 7.46 5.83 -1.47
CA ASP A 24 8.59 4.94 -1.27
C ASP A 24 8.59 4.35 0.14
N THR A 25 8.26 5.17 1.13
CA THR A 25 8.17 4.68 2.50
C THR A 25 7.05 3.66 2.66
N ILE A 26 5.90 3.93 2.05
CA ILE A 26 4.78 2.99 2.06
C ILE A 26 5.20 1.69 1.40
N TYR A 27 5.88 1.76 0.26
CA TYR A 27 6.36 0.58 -0.43
C TYR A 27 7.27 -0.26 0.46
N SER A 28 8.21 0.39 1.15
CA SER A 28 9.12 -0.33 2.05
C SER A 28 8.36 -1.05 3.15
N ARG A 29 7.36 -0.41 3.72
CA ARG A 29 6.57 -1.01 4.79
C ARG A 29 5.71 -2.16 4.29
N VAL A 30 5.10 -1.99 3.10
CA VAL A 30 4.30 -3.04 2.50
C VAL A 30 5.17 -4.23 2.13
N ARG A 31 6.34 -3.97 1.60
CA ARG A 31 7.26 -5.03 1.19
C ARG A 31 7.72 -5.88 2.36
N ALA A 32 7.77 -5.30 3.56
CA ALA A 32 8.12 -6.07 4.75
C ALA A 32 7.11 -7.18 5.01
N GLU A 33 5.86 -6.98 4.65
CA GLU A 33 4.81 -7.98 4.82
C GLU A 33 4.58 -8.77 3.53
N LEU A 34 4.79 -8.17 2.38
CA LEU A 34 4.58 -8.78 1.07
C LEU A 34 5.85 -8.64 0.23
N PRO A 35 6.87 -9.47 0.47
CA PRO A 35 8.17 -9.31 -0.18
C PRO A 35 8.13 -9.37 -1.71
N LYS A 36 7.08 -9.97 -2.27
CA LYS A 36 6.97 -10.14 -3.71
C LYS A 36 6.15 -9.04 -4.38
N ILE A 37 5.65 -8.08 -3.61
CA ILE A 37 4.85 -7.01 -4.20
C ILE A 37 5.74 -6.09 -5.05
N SER A 38 5.20 -5.61 -6.16
CA SER A 38 5.93 -4.70 -7.02
C SER A 38 5.65 -3.25 -6.64
N LEU A 39 6.60 -2.37 -6.95
CA LEU A 39 6.43 -0.95 -6.71
C LEU A 39 5.22 -0.41 -7.48
N GLY A 40 5.03 -0.88 -8.72
CA GLY A 40 3.89 -0.45 -9.51
C GLY A 40 2.56 -0.79 -8.86
N THR A 41 2.47 -1.96 -8.22
CA THR A 41 1.25 -2.36 -7.53
C THR A 41 0.97 -1.42 -6.36
N VAL A 42 2.01 -1.05 -5.61
CA VAL A 42 1.83 -0.12 -4.48
C VAL A 42 1.36 1.24 -4.97
N TYR A 43 2.01 1.79 -5.99
CA TYR A 43 1.60 3.08 -6.54
C TYR A 43 0.17 3.05 -7.06
N ARG A 44 -0.21 1.97 -7.74
CA ARG A 44 -1.55 1.83 -8.26
C ARG A 44 -2.60 1.83 -7.13
N ASN A 45 -2.32 1.11 -6.06
CA ASN A 45 -3.24 1.08 -4.93
C ASN A 45 -3.32 2.43 -4.23
N LEU A 46 -2.20 3.12 -4.08
CA LEU A 46 -2.20 4.45 -3.49
C LEU A 46 -3.02 5.43 -4.33
N SER A 47 -2.91 5.34 -5.64
CA SER A 47 -3.69 6.19 -6.54
C SER A 47 -5.18 5.93 -6.38
N LEU A 48 -5.57 4.67 -6.29
CA LEU A 48 -6.99 4.32 -6.10
C LEU A 48 -7.50 4.84 -4.76
N LEU A 49 -6.69 4.76 -3.72
CA LEU A 49 -7.10 5.23 -2.40
C LEU A 49 -7.22 6.75 -2.33
N SER A 50 -6.38 7.46 -3.06
CA SER A 50 -6.43 8.93 -3.02
C SER A 50 -7.62 9.49 -3.81
N ASP A 51 -8.23 8.69 -4.66
CA ASP A 51 -9.41 9.10 -5.42
C ASP A 51 -10.71 8.96 -4.62
N MET A 52 -10.64 8.38 -3.46
CA MET A 52 -11.84 8.12 -2.64
C MET A 52 -12.15 9.22 -1.63
#